data_c9fd9ac3016ec8b225e1cefd8d207ebe
#
_entry.id   c9fd9ac3016ec8b225e1cefd8d207ebe
#
_cell.length_a   1.000
_cell.length_b   1.000
_cell.length_c   1.000
_cell.angle_alpha   90.00
_cell.angle_beta   90.00
_cell.angle_gamma   90.00
#
_symmetry.space_group_name_H-M   'P 1'
#
loop_
_entity.id
_entity.type
_entity.pdbx_description
1 polymer ?
#
loop_
_entity_poly.entity_id
_entity_poly.type
_entity_poly.pdbx_seq_one_letter_code
_entity_poly.pdbx_strand_id
1 'polypeptide(L)'
;TLSYPEIDRKRGFDEIINSPIYKNYVISEDGKTSGIVVYLKKDERLAEYVKVKEKYFNQSKDVGLSKEERLNYKKFLNEYEEYKNLYNIRNHQNISEIRDVIGKYGENAKIHLGGIPMIADDMMSFIKSDIVVFGIGVFIFIILTLWFIFRNLKWVIMPLLGCATSVIVMIGLLGLIG
;
A
#
# COMPACT_ATOMS: atom_id res chain seq x y z
N THR A 1 18.13 -17.85 -25.43
CA THR A 1 17.44 -16.54 -25.54
C THR A 1 17.14 -16.24 -26.99
N LEU A 2 15.95 -15.75 -27.32
CA LEU A 2 15.49 -15.39 -28.67
C LEU A 2 16.36 -14.32 -29.38
N SER A 3 17.39 -13.85 -28.71
CA SER A 3 18.35 -12.85 -29.19
C SER A 3 19.53 -13.44 -29.98
N TYR A 4 19.68 -14.77 -30.00
CA TYR A 4 20.75 -15.41 -30.77
C TYR A 4 20.39 -15.41 -32.27
N PRO A 5 21.29 -15.01 -33.18
CA PRO A 5 21.00 -14.89 -34.61
C PRO A 5 20.69 -16.22 -35.32
N GLU A 6 21.02 -17.35 -34.70
CA GLU A 6 20.79 -18.70 -35.27
C GLU A 6 19.43 -19.32 -34.86
N ILE A 7 18.61 -18.62 -34.05
CA ILE A 7 17.32 -19.15 -33.61
C ILE A 7 16.22 -18.75 -34.59
N ASP A 8 15.51 -19.74 -35.14
CA ASP A 8 14.27 -19.52 -35.88
C ASP A 8 13.18 -19.03 -34.92
N ARG A 9 12.95 -17.72 -34.92
CA ARG A 9 11.96 -17.05 -34.04
C ARG A 9 10.55 -17.56 -34.26
N LYS A 10 10.20 -17.95 -35.51
CA LYS A 10 8.88 -18.45 -35.83
C LYS A 10 8.66 -19.82 -35.20
N ARG A 11 9.63 -20.71 -35.34
CA ARG A 11 9.59 -22.02 -34.72
C ARG A 11 9.58 -21.95 -33.18
N GLY A 12 10.41 -21.07 -32.60
CA GLY A 12 10.41 -20.83 -31.15
C GLY A 12 9.07 -20.28 -30.62
N PHE A 13 8.42 -19.43 -31.38
CA PHE A 13 7.09 -18.92 -31.05
C PHE A 13 6.03 -20.02 -31.12
N ASP A 14 6.04 -20.85 -32.15
CA ASP A 14 5.12 -21.99 -32.30
C ASP A 14 5.30 -23.02 -31.18
N GLU A 15 6.53 -23.27 -30.77
CA GLU A 15 6.84 -24.16 -29.64
C GLU A 15 6.32 -23.61 -28.32
N ILE A 16 6.45 -22.30 -28.06
CA ILE A 16 5.95 -21.66 -26.84
C ILE A 16 4.42 -21.67 -26.77
N ILE A 17 3.73 -21.31 -27.87
CA ILE A 17 2.25 -21.28 -27.91
C ILE A 17 1.64 -22.68 -27.73
N ASN A 18 2.31 -23.71 -28.27
CA ASN A 18 1.80 -25.09 -28.19
C ASN A 18 2.32 -25.82 -26.93
N SER A 19 3.17 -25.21 -26.14
CA SER A 19 3.72 -25.84 -24.95
C SER A 19 2.66 -25.96 -23.85
N PRO A 20 2.44 -27.17 -23.29
CA PRO A 20 1.51 -27.34 -22.17
C PRO A 20 1.92 -26.63 -20.89
N ILE A 21 3.19 -26.19 -20.80
CA ILE A 21 3.73 -25.46 -19.63
C ILE A 21 3.51 -23.95 -19.77
N TYR A 22 3.63 -23.39 -20.97
CA TYR A 22 3.59 -21.95 -21.18
C TYR A 22 2.24 -21.44 -21.66
N LYS A 23 1.47 -22.27 -22.36
CA LYS A 23 0.13 -21.93 -22.86
C LYS A 23 -0.81 -21.62 -21.69
N ASN A 24 -1.48 -20.48 -21.74
CA ASN A 24 -2.40 -19.96 -20.71
C ASN A 24 -1.78 -19.62 -19.35
N TYR A 25 -0.47 -19.82 -19.12
CA TYR A 25 0.23 -19.42 -17.91
C TYR A 25 1.15 -18.22 -18.14
N VAL A 26 1.91 -18.25 -19.22
CA VAL A 26 2.89 -17.20 -19.56
C VAL A 26 2.51 -16.48 -20.85
N ILE A 27 1.89 -17.21 -21.79
CA ILE A 27 1.41 -16.67 -23.05
C ILE A 27 -0.06 -17.04 -23.27
N SER A 28 -0.85 -16.11 -23.79
CA SER A 28 -2.24 -16.37 -24.16
C SER A 28 -2.34 -17.33 -25.34
N GLU A 29 -3.50 -17.94 -25.50
CA GLU A 29 -3.78 -18.90 -26.57
C GLU A 29 -3.62 -18.30 -27.97
N ASP A 30 -3.92 -17.01 -28.12
CA ASP A 30 -3.76 -16.26 -29.36
C ASP A 30 -2.34 -15.69 -29.56
N GLY A 31 -1.42 -15.93 -28.60
CA GLY A 31 -0.04 -15.47 -28.63
C GLY A 31 0.15 -13.96 -28.51
N LYS A 32 -0.92 -13.18 -28.24
CA LYS A 32 -0.87 -11.72 -28.24
C LYS A 32 -0.58 -11.12 -26.87
N THR A 33 -0.78 -11.88 -25.81
CA THR A 33 -0.55 -11.44 -24.42
C THR A 33 0.48 -12.34 -23.77
N SER A 34 1.48 -11.73 -23.13
CA SER A 34 2.51 -12.45 -22.36
C SER A 34 2.77 -11.75 -21.04
N GLY A 35 3.26 -12.52 -20.05
CA GLY A 35 3.62 -12.00 -18.73
C GLY A 35 5.14 -11.91 -18.55
N ILE A 36 5.58 -10.80 -17.95
CA ILE A 36 6.96 -10.64 -17.45
C ILE A 36 6.90 -10.64 -15.92
N VAL A 37 7.57 -11.60 -15.30
CA VAL A 37 7.64 -11.67 -13.84
C VAL A 37 8.91 -10.98 -13.36
N VAL A 38 8.74 -9.95 -12.54
CA VAL A 38 9.82 -9.21 -11.92
C VAL A 38 9.86 -9.55 -10.43
N TYR A 39 10.97 -10.11 -9.97
CA TYR A 39 11.16 -10.43 -8.56
C TYR A 39 11.84 -9.25 -7.86
N LEU A 40 11.13 -8.64 -6.93
CA LEU A 40 11.73 -7.63 -6.05
C LEU A 40 12.57 -8.32 -4.97
N LYS A 41 13.71 -7.72 -4.64
CA LYS A 41 14.57 -8.24 -3.57
C LYS A 41 13.82 -8.20 -2.24
N LYS A 42 13.74 -9.36 -1.59
CA LYS A 42 13.13 -9.48 -0.26
C LYS A 42 13.92 -8.65 0.76
N ASP A 43 13.21 -7.87 1.55
CA ASP A 43 13.79 -7.16 2.68
C ASP A 43 13.87 -8.10 3.90
N GLU A 44 15.07 -8.61 4.17
CA GLU A 44 15.31 -9.56 5.25
C GLU A 44 15.05 -8.94 6.62
N ARG A 45 15.41 -7.66 6.78
CA ARG A 45 15.20 -6.94 8.04
C ARG A 45 13.73 -6.75 8.36
N LEU A 46 12.91 -6.41 7.35
CA LEU A 46 11.46 -6.35 7.54
C LEU A 46 10.88 -7.72 7.90
N ALA A 47 11.38 -8.79 7.26
CA ALA A 47 10.95 -10.15 7.57
C ALA A 47 11.29 -10.58 9.01
N GLU A 48 12.45 -10.14 9.54
CA GLU A 48 12.80 -10.34 10.95
C GLU A 48 11.87 -9.58 11.90
N TYR A 49 11.59 -8.32 11.62
CA TYR A 49 10.64 -7.53 12.40
C TYR A 49 9.24 -8.18 12.44
N VAL A 50 8.75 -8.70 11.32
CA VAL A 50 7.46 -9.39 11.26
C VAL A 50 7.47 -10.64 12.13
N LYS A 51 8.53 -11.47 12.07
CA LYS A 51 8.67 -12.67 12.93
C LYS A 51 8.66 -12.33 14.42
N VAL A 52 9.38 -11.28 14.81
CA VAL A 52 9.43 -10.84 16.20
C VAL A 52 8.06 -10.33 16.65
N LYS A 53 7.36 -9.57 15.80
CA LYS A 53 6.00 -9.11 16.07
C LYS A 53 5.02 -10.28 16.26
N GLU A 54 5.07 -11.29 15.40
CA GLU A 54 4.25 -12.50 15.52
C GLU A 54 4.55 -13.27 16.81
N LYS A 55 5.81 -13.36 17.20
CA LYS A 55 6.19 -14.00 18.48
C LYS A 55 5.54 -13.30 19.67
N TYR A 56 5.65 -11.97 19.77
CA TYR A 56 5.02 -11.20 20.85
C TYR A 56 3.50 -11.31 20.81
N PHE A 57 2.90 -11.30 19.62
CA PHE A 57 1.46 -11.44 19.45
C PHE A 57 0.95 -12.81 19.95
N ASN A 58 1.63 -13.90 19.61
CA ASN A 58 1.27 -15.24 20.06
C ASN A 58 1.47 -15.36 21.56
N GLN A 59 2.60 -14.88 22.10
CA GLN A 59 2.85 -14.89 23.54
C GLN A 59 1.79 -14.09 24.32
N SER A 60 1.32 -12.96 23.78
CA SER A 60 0.28 -12.15 24.41
C SER A 60 -1.08 -12.86 24.50
N LYS A 61 -1.36 -13.76 23.55
CA LYS A 61 -2.60 -14.56 23.53
C LYS A 61 -2.55 -15.74 24.52
N ASP A 62 -1.40 -16.38 24.62
CA ASP A 62 -1.30 -17.65 25.38
C ASP A 62 -1.08 -17.43 26.87
N VAL A 63 -0.20 -16.52 27.25
CA VAL A 63 0.25 -16.37 28.67
C VAL A 63 0.06 -14.93 29.18
N GLY A 64 -0.14 -13.98 28.27
CA GLY A 64 -0.07 -12.54 28.58
C GLY A 64 1.38 -12.05 28.67
N LEU A 65 1.55 -10.74 28.58
CA LEU A 65 2.86 -10.08 28.66
C LEU A 65 3.05 -9.46 30.05
N SER A 66 4.21 -9.66 30.66
CA SER A 66 4.64 -8.98 31.89
C SER A 66 4.79 -7.46 31.63
N LYS A 67 4.88 -6.66 32.70
CA LYS A 67 5.06 -5.19 32.57
C LYS A 67 6.33 -4.83 31.77
N GLU A 68 7.40 -5.56 32.00
CA GLU A 68 8.68 -5.34 31.30
C GLU A 68 8.60 -5.74 29.82
N GLU A 69 7.98 -6.86 29.51
CA GLU A 69 7.76 -7.32 28.14
C GLU A 69 6.86 -6.36 27.36
N ARG A 70 5.85 -5.77 27.98
CA ARG A 70 5.01 -4.73 27.35
C ARG A 70 5.80 -3.49 26.99
N LEU A 71 6.72 -3.06 27.87
CA LEU A 71 7.57 -1.90 27.62
C LEU A 71 8.54 -2.18 26.45
N ASN A 72 9.14 -3.36 26.44
CA ASN A 72 10.04 -3.79 25.37
C ASN A 72 9.29 -3.94 24.04
N TYR A 73 8.10 -4.50 24.06
CA TYR A 73 7.23 -4.59 22.88
C TYR A 73 6.84 -3.23 22.34
N LYS A 74 6.53 -2.27 23.20
CA LYS A 74 6.20 -0.89 22.77
C LYS A 74 7.40 -0.20 22.08
N LYS A 75 8.62 -0.37 22.61
CA LYS A 75 9.85 0.13 21.96
C LYS A 75 10.07 -0.53 20.60
N PHE A 76 9.93 -1.86 20.56
CA PHE A 76 10.03 -2.63 19.34
C PHE A 76 8.99 -2.19 18.29
N LEU A 77 7.75 -1.94 18.68
CA LEU A 77 6.71 -1.46 17.75
C LEU A 77 7.07 -0.11 17.13
N ASN A 78 7.65 0.81 17.90
CA ASN A 78 8.09 2.10 17.36
C ASN A 78 9.19 1.92 16.30
N GLU A 79 10.19 1.07 16.57
CA GLU A 79 11.26 0.77 15.61
C GLU A 79 10.72 0.05 14.36
N TYR A 80 9.80 -0.88 14.55
CA TYR A 80 9.12 -1.57 13.47
C TYR A 80 8.34 -0.62 12.56
N GLU A 81 7.53 0.27 13.13
CA GLU A 81 6.71 1.22 12.36
C GLU A 81 7.60 2.25 11.63
N GLU A 82 8.68 2.72 12.25
CA GLU A 82 9.65 3.59 11.60
C GLU A 82 10.28 2.90 10.38
N TYR A 83 10.77 1.67 10.57
CA TYR A 83 11.37 0.90 9.49
C TYR A 83 10.37 0.56 8.37
N LYS A 84 9.15 0.19 8.75
CA LYS A 84 8.06 -0.08 7.81
C LYS A 84 7.69 1.15 6.99
N ASN A 85 7.69 2.33 7.59
CA ASN A 85 7.47 3.57 6.85
C ASN A 85 8.57 3.83 5.82
N LEU A 86 9.84 3.64 6.18
CA LEU A 86 10.96 3.73 5.24
C LEU A 86 10.84 2.70 4.10
N TYR A 87 10.45 1.47 4.43
CA TYR A 87 10.20 0.43 3.44
C TYR A 87 9.06 0.84 2.48
N ASN A 88 7.96 1.37 2.98
CA ASN A 88 6.82 1.81 2.16
C ASN A 88 7.22 2.95 1.21
N ILE A 89 8.01 3.93 1.67
CA ILE A 89 8.53 5.01 0.83
C ILE A 89 9.39 4.44 -0.29
N ARG A 90 10.30 3.54 0.02
CA ARG A 90 11.17 2.88 -0.97
C ARG A 90 10.36 2.03 -1.95
N ASN A 91 9.36 1.29 -1.47
CA ASN A 91 8.46 0.53 -2.33
C ASN A 91 7.70 1.43 -3.30
N HIS A 92 7.18 2.54 -2.82
CA HIS A 92 6.51 3.55 -3.65
C HIS A 92 7.43 4.08 -4.76
N GLN A 93 8.69 4.42 -4.43
CA GLN A 93 9.69 4.85 -5.41
C GLN A 93 9.96 3.77 -6.46
N ASN A 94 10.18 2.52 -6.05
CA ASN A 94 10.40 1.40 -6.96
C ASN A 94 9.21 1.20 -7.91
N ILE A 95 7.97 1.26 -7.41
CA ILE A 95 6.76 1.12 -8.23
C ILE A 95 6.63 2.30 -9.21
N SER A 96 6.93 3.52 -8.76
CA SER A 96 6.94 4.70 -9.63
C SER A 96 7.96 4.57 -10.76
N GLU A 97 9.19 4.16 -10.45
CA GLU A 97 10.23 3.93 -11.45
C GLU A 97 9.84 2.85 -12.48
N ILE A 98 9.22 1.76 -12.01
CA ILE A 98 8.70 0.72 -12.91
C ILE A 98 7.61 1.29 -13.82
N ARG A 99 6.71 2.11 -13.32
CA ARG A 99 5.67 2.78 -14.14
C ARG A 99 6.26 3.74 -15.16
N ASP A 100 7.29 4.48 -14.80
CA ASP A 100 8.00 5.37 -15.72
C ASP A 100 8.68 4.59 -16.85
N VAL A 101 9.27 3.44 -16.54
CA VAL A 101 9.82 2.54 -17.58
C VAL A 101 8.71 2.01 -18.47
N ILE A 102 7.61 1.51 -17.91
CA ILE A 102 6.47 1.01 -18.68
C ILE A 102 5.89 2.10 -19.60
N GLY A 103 5.78 3.33 -19.09
CA GLY A 103 5.27 4.47 -19.86
C GLY A 103 6.03 4.75 -21.15
N LYS A 104 7.34 4.50 -21.16
CA LYS A 104 8.20 4.67 -22.36
C LYS A 104 7.86 3.69 -23.49
N TYR A 105 7.24 2.57 -23.17
CA TYR A 105 6.89 1.52 -24.13
C TYR A 105 5.39 1.48 -24.46
N GLY A 106 4.60 2.44 -23.94
CA GLY A 106 3.16 2.50 -24.12
C GLY A 106 2.68 2.59 -25.58
N GLU A 107 3.51 3.15 -26.46
CA GLU A 107 3.22 3.19 -27.90
C GLU A 107 3.42 1.84 -28.60
N ASN A 108 4.26 0.97 -28.03
CA ASN A 108 4.62 -0.30 -28.65
C ASN A 108 3.74 -1.46 -28.17
N ALA A 109 3.26 -1.39 -26.93
CA ALA A 109 2.44 -2.43 -26.33
C ALA A 109 1.56 -1.89 -25.20
N LYS A 110 0.39 -2.48 -25.01
CA LYS A 110 -0.45 -2.21 -23.85
C LYS A 110 0.07 -3.01 -22.65
N ILE A 111 0.77 -2.35 -21.75
CA ILE A 111 1.42 -2.98 -20.61
C ILE A 111 0.60 -2.67 -19.34
N HIS A 112 0.31 -3.71 -18.57
CA HIS A 112 -0.35 -3.60 -17.27
C HIS A 112 0.61 -4.05 -16.19
N LEU A 113 0.82 -3.21 -15.19
CA LEU A 113 1.55 -3.58 -13.99
C LEU A 113 0.61 -4.24 -13.00
N GLY A 114 1.03 -5.35 -12.39
CA GLY A 114 0.29 -6.06 -11.36
C GLY A 114 1.24 -6.65 -10.31
N GLY A 115 0.69 -7.02 -9.18
CA GLY A 115 1.43 -7.68 -8.11
C GLY A 115 1.17 -7.07 -6.73
N ILE A 116 1.42 -7.87 -5.69
CA ILE A 116 1.15 -7.47 -4.30
C ILE A 116 1.82 -6.14 -3.91
N PRO A 117 3.11 -5.90 -4.23
CA PRO A 117 3.76 -4.64 -3.86
C PRO A 117 3.10 -3.40 -4.49
N MET A 118 2.65 -3.51 -5.75
CA MET A 118 1.94 -2.45 -6.46
C MET A 118 0.56 -2.21 -5.87
N ILE A 119 -0.21 -3.27 -5.62
CA ILE A 119 -1.55 -3.17 -5.02
C ILE A 119 -1.47 -2.51 -3.64
N ALA A 120 -0.50 -2.91 -2.81
CA ALA A 120 -0.30 -2.33 -1.49
C ALA A 120 0.05 -0.83 -1.57
N ASP A 121 0.88 -0.43 -2.53
CA ASP A 121 1.24 0.95 -2.78
C ASP A 121 0.05 1.80 -3.23
N ASP A 122 -0.71 1.30 -4.21
CA ASP A 122 -1.92 1.97 -4.70
C ASP A 122 -2.97 2.13 -3.61
N MET A 123 -3.25 1.07 -2.83
CA MET A 123 -4.17 1.15 -1.70
C MET A 123 -3.76 2.22 -0.69
N MET A 124 -2.47 2.30 -0.35
CA MET A 124 -1.96 3.30 0.59
C MET A 124 -2.12 4.72 0.03
N SER A 125 -1.84 4.90 -1.26
CA SER A 125 -1.98 6.19 -1.94
C SER A 125 -3.44 6.62 -2.05
N PHE A 126 -4.35 5.71 -2.40
CA PHE A 126 -5.79 5.98 -2.46
C PHE A 126 -6.35 6.32 -1.09
N ILE A 127 -6.02 5.56 -0.05
CA ILE A 127 -6.48 5.84 1.32
C ILE A 127 -6.04 7.25 1.76
N LYS A 128 -4.76 7.62 1.52
CA LYS A 128 -4.28 8.96 1.85
C LYS A 128 -5.02 10.05 1.09
N SER A 129 -5.23 9.86 -0.21
CA SER A 129 -5.96 10.80 -1.05
C SER A 129 -7.41 10.94 -0.61
N ASP A 130 -8.08 9.82 -0.35
CA ASP A 130 -9.48 9.80 0.07
C ASP A 130 -9.68 10.49 1.42
N ILE A 131 -8.84 10.23 2.41
CA ILE A 131 -8.92 10.91 3.71
C ILE A 131 -8.82 12.42 3.55
N VAL A 132 -7.90 12.90 2.71
CA VAL A 132 -7.73 14.35 2.49
C VAL A 132 -8.91 14.93 1.72
N VAL A 133 -9.29 14.33 0.60
CA VAL A 133 -10.36 14.84 -0.29
C VAL A 133 -11.71 14.78 0.42
N PHE A 134 -12.08 13.62 0.99
CA PHE A 134 -13.33 13.46 1.72
C PHE A 134 -13.33 14.27 3.01
N GLY A 135 -12.24 14.27 3.77
CA GLY A 135 -12.13 15.03 5.01
C GLY A 135 -12.36 16.52 4.78
N ILE A 136 -11.68 17.11 3.81
CA ILE A 136 -11.86 18.53 3.45
C ILE A 136 -13.27 18.76 2.86
N GLY A 137 -13.74 17.89 1.97
CA GLY A 137 -15.05 18.01 1.36
C GLY A 137 -16.20 17.99 2.37
N VAL A 138 -16.19 17.02 3.29
CA VAL A 138 -17.17 16.93 4.39
C VAL A 138 -17.07 18.13 5.33
N PHE A 139 -15.85 18.58 5.67
CA PHE A 139 -15.65 19.74 6.52
C PHE A 139 -16.24 21.01 5.91
N ILE A 140 -15.97 21.27 4.63
CA ILE A 140 -16.54 22.40 3.90
C ILE A 140 -18.07 22.29 3.84
N PHE A 141 -18.58 21.08 3.55
CA PHE A 141 -20.02 20.84 3.49
C PHE A 141 -20.72 21.13 4.82
N ILE A 142 -20.14 20.70 5.94
CA ILE A 142 -20.64 21.00 7.29
C ILE A 142 -20.67 22.50 7.54
N ILE A 143 -19.59 23.21 7.23
CA ILE A 143 -19.50 24.67 7.40
C ILE A 143 -20.60 25.38 6.58
N LEU A 144 -20.74 25.03 5.31
CA LEU A 144 -21.75 25.61 4.43
C LEU A 144 -23.17 25.34 4.92
N THR A 145 -23.46 24.10 5.35
CA THR A 145 -24.77 23.72 5.88
C THR A 145 -25.12 24.51 7.16
N LEU A 146 -24.17 24.57 8.09
CA LEU A 146 -24.36 25.34 9.32
C LEU A 146 -24.53 26.84 9.03
N TRP A 147 -23.75 27.39 8.10
CA TRP A 147 -23.86 28.78 7.69
C TRP A 147 -25.21 29.09 7.04
N PHE A 148 -25.68 28.18 6.19
CA PHE A 148 -26.99 28.33 5.56
C PHE A 148 -28.14 28.29 6.58
N ILE A 149 -28.06 27.42 7.58
CA ILE A 149 -29.08 27.27 8.62
C ILE A 149 -29.05 28.48 9.59
N PHE A 150 -27.90 28.80 10.12
CA PHE A 150 -27.81 29.80 11.20
C PHE A 150 -27.65 31.24 10.71
N ARG A 151 -27.23 31.44 9.45
CA ARG A 151 -26.99 32.76 8.83
C ARG A 151 -26.12 33.71 9.65
N ASN A 152 -25.39 33.21 10.67
CA ASN A 152 -24.58 33.96 11.57
C ASN A 152 -23.32 33.15 11.93
N LEU A 153 -22.14 33.69 11.65
CA LEU A 153 -20.86 32.99 11.79
C LEU A 153 -20.58 32.54 13.23
N LYS A 154 -21.03 33.29 14.22
CA LYS A 154 -20.85 32.96 15.64
C LYS A 154 -21.49 31.62 16.01
N TRP A 155 -22.67 31.32 15.46
CA TRP A 155 -23.40 30.07 15.71
C TRP A 155 -22.83 28.88 14.93
N VAL A 156 -22.01 29.11 13.89
CA VAL A 156 -21.28 28.07 13.16
C VAL A 156 -20.02 27.66 13.93
N ILE A 157 -19.33 28.62 14.54
CA ILE A 157 -18.06 28.38 15.26
C ILE A 157 -18.28 27.55 16.54
N MET A 158 -19.38 27.76 17.26
CA MET A 158 -19.65 27.03 18.52
C MET A 158 -19.69 25.51 18.36
N PRO A 159 -20.50 24.92 17.45
CA PRO A 159 -20.50 23.46 17.24
C PRO A 159 -19.16 22.94 16.72
N LEU A 160 -18.48 23.68 15.86
CA LEU A 160 -17.16 23.30 15.34
C LEU A 160 -16.10 23.21 16.43
N LEU A 161 -16.07 24.15 17.37
CA LEU A 161 -15.18 24.10 18.55
C LEU A 161 -15.55 22.91 19.43
N GLY A 162 -16.82 22.62 19.64
CA GLY A 162 -17.27 21.44 20.38
C GLY A 162 -16.81 20.13 19.75
N CYS A 163 -16.94 19.99 18.44
CA CYS A 163 -16.44 18.84 17.70
C CYS A 163 -14.91 18.72 17.78
N ALA A 164 -14.19 19.83 17.60
CA ALA A 164 -12.73 19.83 17.67
C ALA A 164 -12.21 19.43 19.05
N THR A 165 -12.80 19.96 20.13
CA THR A 165 -12.43 19.59 21.50
C THR A 165 -12.75 18.12 21.78
N SER A 166 -13.87 17.59 21.31
CA SER A 166 -14.21 16.16 21.46
C SER A 166 -13.19 15.25 20.77
N VAL A 167 -12.76 15.60 19.56
CA VAL A 167 -11.72 14.84 18.83
C VAL A 167 -10.39 14.89 19.56
N ILE A 168 -9.96 16.05 20.05
CA ILE A 168 -8.71 16.21 20.79
C ILE A 168 -8.74 15.38 22.08
N VAL A 169 -9.84 15.43 22.83
CA VAL A 169 -10.01 14.63 24.04
C VAL A 169 -9.98 13.13 23.74
N MET A 170 -10.65 12.70 22.68
CA MET A 170 -10.66 11.30 22.26
C MET A 170 -9.26 10.80 21.89
N ILE A 171 -8.52 11.58 21.09
CA ILE A 171 -7.14 11.23 20.72
C ILE A 171 -6.24 11.21 21.93
N GLY A 172 -6.38 12.20 22.84
CA GLY A 172 -5.61 12.28 24.07
C GLY A 172 -5.87 11.07 24.99
N LEU A 173 -7.12 10.65 25.16
CA LEU A 173 -7.49 9.47 25.93
C LEU A 173 -6.93 8.18 25.32
N LEU A 174 -7.04 8.00 24.00
CA LEU A 174 -6.47 6.87 23.30
C LEU A 174 -4.94 6.80 23.46
N GLY A 175 -4.26 7.95 23.42
CA GLY A 175 -2.82 8.03 23.65
C GLY A 175 -2.38 7.74 25.09
N LEU A 176 -3.29 7.91 26.07
CA LEU A 176 -3.03 7.58 27.49
C LEU A 176 -3.26 6.09 27.81
N ILE A 177 -4.21 5.45 27.11
CA ILE A 177 -4.61 4.06 27.35
C ILE A 177 -3.75 3.08 26.52
N GLY A 178 -3.30 3.47 25.34
CA GLY A 178 -2.52 2.65 24.39
C GLY A 178 -1.07 2.98 24.37
#